data_27194ba3ef6e1ae3540f015ed8bf7757
#
_entry.id   27194ba3ef6e1ae3540f015ed8bf7757
#
_cell.length_a   1.000
_cell.length_b   1.000
_cell.length_c   1.000
_cell.angle_alpha   90.00
_cell.angle_beta   90.00
_cell.angle_gamma   90.00
#
_symmetry.space_group_name_H-M   'P 1'
#
loop_
_entity.id
_entity.type
_entity.pdbx_description
1 polymer ?
#
loop_
_entity_poly.entity_id
_entity_poly.type
_entity_poly.pdbx_seq_one_letter_code
_entity_poly.pdbx_strand_id
1 'polypeptide(L)'
;MEDIRRFLQIVEGKQVKLSQEPLPYTREELDPVMSKDTLDYHYGKLARAYVDRYNKGEGDPKFNHNGAVLHNIFFSGLKEPANNNKPAGASKELIERKFGSFDKFKEAVAKEAMSIQGSGWIFVDSSGNIRTIVNHNLTGNADRIALLIDWWEHAWALDYQADKKKYLENHWRIINWDVVNQRLGAR
;
A
#
# COMPACT_ATOMS: atom_id res chain seq x y z
N MET A 1 -7.07 12.52 10.80
CA MET A 1 -8.41 12.79 10.24
C MET A 1 -8.40 13.76 9.05
N GLU A 2 -7.35 14.57 8.88
CA GLU A 2 -7.25 15.49 7.72
C GLU A 2 -6.87 14.80 6.39
N ASP A 3 -6.07 13.76 6.41
CA ASP A 3 -5.52 13.19 5.18
C ASP A 3 -6.55 12.45 4.32
N ILE A 4 -7.54 11.81 4.90
CA ILE A 4 -8.59 11.14 4.11
C ILE A 4 -9.67 12.11 3.65
N ARG A 5 -9.91 13.19 4.40
CA ARG A 5 -10.79 14.26 3.93
C ARG A 5 -10.22 15.02 2.73
N ARG A 6 -8.90 15.03 2.54
CA ARG A 6 -8.25 15.57 1.34
C ARG A 6 -8.60 14.78 0.07
N PHE A 7 -8.88 13.48 0.19
CA PHE A 7 -9.28 12.65 -0.96
C PHE A 7 -10.71 12.92 -1.43
N LEU A 8 -11.53 13.62 -0.63
CA LEU A 8 -12.94 13.86 -0.88
C LEU A 8 -13.22 15.36 -0.95
N GLN A 9 -13.04 15.97 -2.13
CA GLN A 9 -13.58 17.32 -2.36
C GLN A 9 -15.09 17.24 -2.55
N ILE A 10 -15.87 17.62 -1.53
CA ILE A 10 -17.33 17.75 -1.62
C ILE A 10 -17.62 19.05 -2.37
N VAL A 11 -18.09 18.95 -3.58
CA VAL A 11 -18.75 20.05 -4.29
C VAL A 11 -20.25 19.80 -4.21
N GLU A 12 -20.99 20.78 -3.69
CA GLU A 12 -22.45 20.69 -3.47
C GLU A 12 -23.20 19.99 -4.60
N GLY A 13 -23.83 18.83 -4.27
CA GLY A 13 -24.68 18.07 -5.19
C GLY A 13 -23.96 17.30 -6.29
N LYS A 14 -22.63 17.27 -6.35
CA LYS A 14 -21.84 16.51 -7.33
C LYS A 14 -21.16 15.29 -6.69
N GLN A 15 -21.02 14.22 -7.45
CA GLN A 15 -20.23 13.06 -7.08
C GLN A 15 -18.85 13.49 -6.57
N VAL A 16 -18.46 13.00 -5.40
CA VAL A 16 -17.13 13.24 -4.83
C VAL A 16 -16.09 12.70 -5.80
N LYS A 17 -15.20 13.57 -6.28
CA LYS A 17 -14.10 13.16 -7.16
C LYS A 17 -12.90 12.68 -6.35
N LEU A 18 -12.28 11.62 -6.86
CA LEU A 18 -11.01 11.14 -6.33
C LEU A 18 -9.83 11.85 -7.01
N SER A 19 -8.72 11.93 -6.28
CA SER A 19 -7.43 12.34 -6.83
C SER A 19 -6.39 11.25 -6.63
N GLN A 20 -5.44 11.19 -7.55
CA GLN A 20 -4.23 10.41 -7.35
C GLN A 20 -3.24 11.28 -6.57
N GLU A 21 -2.77 10.79 -5.42
CA GLU A 21 -1.77 11.50 -4.63
C GLU A 21 -0.42 11.51 -5.36
N PRO A 22 0.31 12.64 -5.30
CA PRO A 22 1.66 12.70 -5.85
C PRO A 22 2.59 11.76 -5.08
N LEU A 23 3.57 11.20 -5.79
CA LEU A 23 4.62 10.42 -5.16
C LEU A 23 5.48 11.33 -4.27
N PRO A 24 5.83 10.93 -3.04
CA PRO A 24 6.76 11.67 -2.18
C PRO A 24 8.23 11.48 -2.57
N TYR A 25 8.50 10.80 -3.68
CA TYR A 25 9.81 10.49 -4.26
C TYR A 25 9.73 10.53 -5.78
N THR A 26 10.87 10.57 -6.47
CA THR A 26 10.93 10.43 -7.93
C THR A 26 10.71 8.96 -8.34
N ARG A 27 10.41 8.73 -9.62
CA ARG A 27 10.14 7.36 -10.10
C ARG A 27 11.38 6.46 -10.14
N GLU A 28 12.55 7.05 -10.08
CA GLU A 28 13.84 6.37 -10.04
C GLU A 28 14.29 6.01 -8.61
N GLU A 29 13.78 6.71 -7.60
CA GLU A 29 14.28 6.59 -6.22
C GLU A 29 13.97 5.26 -5.52
N LEU A 30 13.05 4.44 -6.03
CA LEU A 30 12.80 3.12 -5.47
C LEU A 30 13.69 2.00 -6.06
N ASP A 31 14.50 2.31 -7.08
CA ASP A 31 15.45 1.36 -7.66
C ASP A 31 16.51 0.94 -6.60
N PRO A 32 16.95 -0.31 -6.56
CA PRO A 32 16.60 -1.46 -7.41
C PRO A 32 15.44 -2.32 -6.86
N VAL A 33 14.67 -1.83 -5.90
CA VAL A 33 13.56 -2.61 -5.31
C VAL A 33 12.31 -2.55 -6.19
N MET A 34 12.03 -1.39 -6.74
CA MET A 34 10.95 -1.19 -7.70
C MET A 34 11.48 -0.26 -8.80
N SER A 35 11.59 -0.79 -10.02
CA SER A 35 12.16 -0.03 -11.14
C SER A 35 11.27 1.13 -11.55
N LYS A 36 11.89 2.09 -12.26
CA LYS A 36 11.14 3.17 -12.93
C LYS A 36 10.06 2.64 -13.85
N ASP A 37 10.35 1.58 -14.61
CA ASP A 37 9.38 0.99 -15.54
C ASP A 37 8.18 0.42 -14.80
N THR A 38 8.39 -0.23 -13.66
CA THR A 38 7.31 -0.68 -12.78
C THR A 38 6.50 0.51 -12.26
N LEU A 39 7.14 1.59 -11.81
CA LEU A 39 6.42 2.78 -11.35
C LEU A 39 5.67 3.51 -12.47
N ASP A 40 6.25 3.62 -13.65
CA ASP A 40 5.59 4.22 -14.83
C ASP A 40 4.33 3.45 -15.22
N TYR A 41 4.38 2.13 -15.12
CA TYR A 41 3.22 1.28 -15.39
C TYR A 41 2.23 1.26 -14.23
N HIS A 42 2.69 0.94 -13.03
CA HIS A 42 1.85 0.72 -11.85
C HIS A 42 1.20 2.03 -11.37
N TYR A 43 2.00 3.06 -11.07
CA TYR A 43 1.49 4.36 -10.63
C TYR A 43 0.94 5.18 -11.81
N GLY A 44 1.72 5.29 -12.89
CA GLY A 44 1.41 6.20 -13.99
C GLY A 44 0.23 5.78 -14.85
N LYS A 45 -0.02 4.46 -14.98
CA LYS A 45 -1.11 3.93 -15.80
C LYS A 45 -2.20 3.24 -14.98
N LEU A 46 -1.86 2.21 -14.21
CA LEU A 46 -2.87 1.38 -13.54
C LEU A 46 -3.58 2.12 -12.39
N ALA A 47 -2.82 2.66 -11.44
CA ALA A 47 -3.39 3.41 -10.32
C ALA A 47 -4.15 4.63 -10.81
N ARG A 48 -3.62 5.35 -11.80
CA ARG A 48 -4.29 6.49 -12.45
C ARG A 48 -5.61 6.09 -13.08
N ALA A 49 -5.66 4.95 -13.74
CA ALA A 49 -6.88 4.50 -14.41
C ALA A 49 -8.04 4.22 -13.44
N TYR A 50 -7.79 3.82 -12.19
CA TYR A 50 -8.85 3.67 -11.19
C TYR A 50 -9.48 5.02 -10.84
N VAL A 51 -8.66 6.04 -10.63
CA VAL A 51 -9.12 7.41 -10.37
C VAL A 51 -9.94 7.95 -11.56
N ASP A 52 -9.42 7.80 -12.77
CA ASP A 52 -10.07 8.32 -13.98
C ASP A 52 -11.42 7.64 -14.25
N ARG A 53 -11.48 6.28 -14.13
CA ARG A 53 -12.72 5.52 -14.30
C ARG A 53 -13.76 5.88 -13.25
N TYR A 54 -13.36 5.97 -11.98
CA TYR A 54 -14.28 6.39 -10.93
C TYR A 54 -14.87 7.77 -11.21
N ASN A 55 -14.03 8.75 -11.55
CA ASN A 55 -14.44 10.12 -11.80
C ASN A 55 -15.33 10.29 -13.04
N LYS A 56 -15.20 9.37 -14.01
CA LYS A 56 -16.05 9.32 -15.22
C LYS A 56 -17.32 8.49 -15.05
N GLY A 57 -17.45 7.75 -13.93
CA GLY A 57 -18.55 6.80 -13.74
C GLY A 57 -18.44 5.55 -14.59
N GLU A 58 -17.23 5.16 -15.01
CA GLU A 58 -16.95 3.98 -15.83
C GLU A 58 -16.69 2.74 -14.97
N GLY A 59 -17.26 1.60 -15.33
CA GLY A 59 -17.08 0.32 -14.64
C GLY A 59 -17.71 0.27 -13.23
N ASP A 60 -17.20 -0.65 -12.40
CA ASP A 60 -17.69 -0.78 -11.02
C ASP A 60 -17.14 0.34 -10.12
N PRO A 61 -18.02 1.19 -9.56
CA PRO A 61 -17.58 2.35 -8.78
C PRO A 61 -16.86 1.96 -7.49
N LYS A 62 -17.28 0.89 -6.83
CA LYS A 62 -16.66 0.43 -5.58
C LYS A 62 -15.26 -0.14 -5.84
N PHE A 63 -15.11 -0.92 -6.90
CA PHE A 63 -13.84 -1.47 -7.31
C PHE A 63 -12.82 -0.37 -7.65
N ASN A 64 -13.25 0.61 -8.47
CA ASN A 64 -12.40 1.73 -8.86
C ASN A 64 -12.06 2.65 -7.68
N HIS A 65 -13.03 2.96 -6.81
CA HIS A 65 -12.81 3.74 -5.60
C HIS A 65 -11.75 3.07 -4.70
N ASN A 66 -11.98 1.81 -4.36
CA ASN A 66 -11.07 1.08 -3.48
C ASN A 66 -9.69 0.89 -4.12
N GLY A 67 -9.63 0.64 -5.44
CA GLY A 67 -8.37 0.58 -6.16
C GLY A 67 -7.58 1.88 -6.05
N ALA A 68 -8.23 3.03 -6.26
CA ALA A 68 -7.59 4.34 -6.12
C ALA A 68 -7.10 4.60 -4.68
N VAL A 69 -7.94 4.33 -3.69
CA VAL A 69 -7.60 4.53 -2.26
C VAL A 69 -6.43 3.64 -1.84
N LEU A 70 -6.46 2.35 -2.18
CA LEU A 70 -5.40 1.41 -1.79
C LEU A 70 -4.07 1.79 -2.44
N HIS A 71 -4.05 2.20 -3.72
CA HIS A 71 -2.81 2.63 -4.37
C HIS A 71 -2.26 3.94 -3.77
N ASN A 72 -3.11 4.90 -3.41
CA ASN A 72 -2.66 6.12 -2.72
C ASN A 72 -2.02 5.79 -1.38
N ILE A 73 -2.61 4.89 -0.57
CA ILE A 73 -2.04 4.43 0.69
C ILE A 73 -0.71 3.69 0.46
N PHE A 74 -0.65 2.84 -0.55
CA PHE A 74 0.53 2.05 -0.88
C PHE A 74 1.71 2.95 -1.25
N PHE A 75 1.57 3.78 -2.27
CA PHE A 75 2.66 4.61 -2.76
C PHE A 75 3.15 5.64 -1.75
N SER A 76 2.25 6.26 -0.98
CA SER A 76 2.63 7.21 0.07
C SER A 76 3.33 6.55 1.27
N GLY A 77 3.25 5.22 1.38
CA GLY A 77 3.93 4.42 2.41
C GLY A 77 5.34 3.96 2.06
N LEU A 78 5.89 4.38 0.92
CA LEU A 78 7.19 3.96 0.43
C LEU A 78 8.22 5.10 0.49
N LYS A 79 9.49 4.73 0.47
CA LYS A 79 10.64 5.64 0.42
C LYS A 79 11.84 4.99 -0.25
N GLU A 80 12.88 5.78 -0.52
CA GLU A 80 14.18 5.32 -1.00
C GLU A 80 14.68 4.07 -0.25
N PRO A 81 15.23 3.07 -0.97
CA PRO A 81 15.69 1.81 -0.38
C PRO A 81 16.86 1.99 0.60
N ALA A 82 16.77 1.31 1.73
CA ALA A 82 17.89 1.18 2.65
C ALA A 82 18.08 -0.27 3.10
N ASN A 83 19.30 -0.77 3.05
CA ASN A 83 19.62 -2.17 3.39
C ASN A 83 19.26 -2.52 4.84
N ASN A 84 19.39 -1.55 5.74
CA ASN A 84 19.09 -1.69 7.17
C ASN A 84 17.74 -1.08 7.55
N ASN A 85 16.81 -0.94 6.59
CA ASN A 85 15.49 -0.39 6.86
C ASN A 85 14.69 -1.31 7.78
N LYS A 86 14.30 -0.81 8.93
CA LYS A 86 13.56 -1.56 9.95
C LYS A 86 12.65 -0.64 10.77
N PRO A 87 11.61 -1.20 11.42
CA PRO A 87 10.70 -0.42 12.24
C PRO A 87 11.42 0.30 13.37
N ALA A 88 10.94 1.48 13.71
CA ALA A 88 11.38 2.30 14.83
C ALA A 88 10.15 2.90 15.53
N GLY A 89 10.31 3.39 16.77
CA GLY A 89 9.20 4.01 17.51
C GLY A 89 7.99 3.08 17.66
N ALA A 90 6.80 3.61 17.45
CA ALA A 90 5.53 2.90 17.68
C ALA A 90 5.40 1.59 16.88
N SER A 91 5.89 1.55 15.65
CA SER A 91 5.87 0.33 14.82
C SER A 91 6.79 -0.75 15.39
N LYS A 92 7.97 -0.38 15.89
CA LYS A 92 8.88 -1.31 16.55
C LYS A 92 8.23 -1.90 17.80
N GLU A 93 7.72 -1.05 18.68
CA GLU A 93 7.08 -1.48 19.94
C GLU A 93 5.88 -2.41 19.69
N LEU A 94 5.04 -2.07 18.68
CA LEU A 94 3.91 -2.88 18.29
C LEU A 94 4.34 -4.26 17.79
N ILE A 95 5.35 -4.30 16.92
CA ILE A 95 5.87 -5.54 16.33
C ILE A 95 6.52 -6.40 17.40
N GLU A 96 7.38 -5.85 18.26
CA GLU A 96 8.03 -6.59 19.35
C GLU A 96 7.00 -7.16 20.33
N ARG A 97 6.00 -6.38 20.70
CA ARG A 97 4.93 -6.83 21.60
C ARG A 97 4.09 -7.96 21.01
N LYS A 98 3.75 -7.91 19.72
CA LYS A 98 2.83 -8.87 19.08
C LYS A 98 3.52 -10.09 18.50
N PHE A 99 4.72 -9.93 17.96
CA PHE A 99 5.40 -10.98 17.21
C PHE A 99 6.73 -11.38 17.83
N GLY A 100 7.22 -10.62 18.81
CA GLY A 100 8.48 -10.87 19.51
C GLY A 100 9.71 -10.32 18.77
N SER A 101 9.71 -10.28 17.43
CA SER A 101 10.80 -9.68 16.63
C SER A 101 10.31 -9.25 15.25
N PHE A 102 11.10 -8.40 14.59
CA PHE A 102 10.83 -7.99 13.21
C PHE A 102 10.90 -9.19 12.24
N ASP A 103 11.81 -10.14 12.45
CA ASP A 103 11.90 -11.33 11.60
C ASP A 103 10.65 -12.21 11.71
N LYS A 104 10.16 -12.46 12.91
CA LYS A 104 8.91 -13.20 13.12
C LYS A 104 7.71 -12.46 12.53
N PHE A 105 7.71 -11.14 12.58
CA PHE A 105 6.67 -10.33 11.90
C PHE A 105 6.74 -10.51 10.39
N LYS A 106 7.93 -10.45 9.76
CA LYS A 106 8.12 -10.69 8.34
C LYS A 106 7.65 -12.09 7.92
N GLU A 107 7.96 -13.11 8.72
CA GLU A 107 7.49 -14.49 8.51
C GLU A 107 5.95 -14.57 8.55
N ALA A 108 5.32 -13.91 9.53
CA ALA A 108 3.86 -13.88 9.63
C ALA A 108 3.22 -13.17 8.42
N VAL A 109 3.77 -12.04 7.99
CA VAL A 109 3.32 -11.33 6.78
C VAL A 109 3.49 -12.21 5.54
N ALA A 110 4.64 -12.87 5.40
CA ALA A 110 4.90 -13.76 4.26
C ALA A 110 3.91 -14.93 4.21
N LYS A 111 3.57 -15.52 5.35
CA LYS A 111 2.57 -16.59 5.45
C LYS A 111 1.20 -16.12 4.95
N GLU A 112 0.75 -14.94 5.39
CA GLU A 112 -0.54 -14.37 4.95
C GLU A 112 -0.50 -13.99 3.46
N ALA A 113 0.60 -13.40 2.98
CA ALA A 113 0.78 -13.06 1.57
C ALA A 113 0.68 -14.30 0.67
N MET A 114 1.37 -15.38 1.03
CA MET A 114 1.35 -16.63 0.26
C MET A 114 0.02 -17.37 0.32
N SER A 115 -0.87 -17.05 1.24
CA SER A 115 -2.22 -17.61 1.30
C SER A 115 -3.16 -16.99 0.25
N ILE A 116 -2.83 -15.82 -0.28
CA ILE A 116 -3.64 -15.15 -1.30
C ILE A 116 -3.50 -15.90 -2.64
N GLN A 117 -4.62 -16.42 -3.11
CA GLN A 117 -4.72 -16.96 -4.47
C GLN A 117 -5.22 -15.88 -5.42
N GLY A 118 -4.41 -15.55 -6.42
CA GLY A 118 -4.69 -14.46 -7.35
C GLY A 118 -4.21 -13.10 -6.81
N SER A 119 -5.00 -12.06 -7.02
CA SER A 119 -4.65 -10.68 -6.70
C SER A 119 -5.19 -10.23 -5.36
N GLY A 120 -4.43 -9.42 -4.65
CA GLY A 120 -4.86 -8.89 -3.36
C GLY A 120 -3.85 -7.96 -2.73
N TRP A 121 -4.04 -7.70 -1.46
CA TRP A 121 -3.21 -6.83 -0.63
C TRP A 121 -3.00 -7.46 0.73
N ILE A 122 -1.86 -7.22 1.33
CA ILE A 122 -1.61 -7.52 2.73
C ILE A 122 -1.52 -6.18 3.46
N PHE A 123 -2.20 -6.07 4.59
CA PHE A 123 -2.08 -4.90 5.42
C PHE A 123 -1.96 -5.23 6.90
N VAL A 124 -1.33 -4.30 7.62
CA VAL A 124 -1.31 -4.30 9.07
C VAL A 124 -2.23 -3.18 9.54
N ASP A 125 -3.24 -3.53 10.34
CA ASP A 125 -4.15 -2.54 10.90
C ASP A 125 -3.51 -1.77 12.07
N SER A 126 -4.14 -0.68 12.49
CA SER A 126 -3.67 0.16 13.60
C SER A 126 -3.60 -0.57 14.95
N SER A 127 -4.19 -1.76 15.05
CA SER A 127 -4.06 -2.66 16.22
C SER A 127 -2.95 -3.70 16.03
N GLY A 128 -2.25 -3.68 14.90
CA GLY A 128 -1.16 -4.60 14.55
C GLY A 128 -1.61 -5.98 14.09
N ASN A 129 -2.87 -6.14 13.64
CA ASN A 129 -3.30 -7.40 13.06
C ASN A 129 -2.94 -7.42 11.58
N ILE A 130 -2.37 -8.54 11.12
CA ILE A 130 -2.13 -8.80 9.72
C ILE A 130 -3.42 -9.28 9.10
N ARG A 131 -3.82 -8.68 7.97
CA ARG A 131 -5.04 -8.99 7.24
C ARG A 131 -4.79 -8.95 5.73
N THR A 132 -5.70 -9.55 4.99
CA THR A 132 -5.66 -9.57 3.51
C THR A 132 -6.92 -8.94 2.92
N ILE A 133 -6.78 -8.37 1.73
CA ILE A 133 -7.87 -7.88 0.90
C ILE A 133 -7.75 -8.60 -0.44
N VAL A 134 -8.77 -9.36 -0.82
CA VAL A 134 -8.83 -10.02 -2.14
C VAL A 134 -9.26 -8.99 -3.17
N ASN A 135 -8.55 -8.90 -4.27
CA ASN A 135 -8.74 -7.85 -5.28
C ASN A 135 -8.71 -6.45 -4.64
N HIS A 136 -9.73 -5.64 -4.86
CA HIS A 136 -9.94 -4.34 -4.20
C HIS A 136 -11.16 -4.38 -3.26
N ASN A 137 -11.51 -5.56 -2.72
CA ASN A 137 -12.67 -5.72 -1.84
C ASN A 137 -12.39 -5.25 -0.41
N LEU A 138 -11.96 -4.00 -0.27
CA LEU A 138 -11.79 -3.38 1.04
C LEU A 138 -13.15 -3.31 1.75
N THR A 139 -13.23 -3.96 2.91
CA THR A 139 -14.36 -3.87 3.82
C THR A 139 -13.91 -3.13 5.08
N GLY A 140 -14.61 -2.06 5.43
CA GLY A 140 -14.27 -1.23 6.58
C GLY A 140 -13.52 0.04 6.22
N ASN A 141 -12.89 0.64 7.24
CA ASN A 141 -12.27 1.95 7.12
C ASN A 141 -10.80 1.84 6.69
N ALA A 142 -10.44 2.47 5.57
CA ALA A 142 -9.07 2.58 5.07
C ALA A 142 -8.13 3.29 6.07
N ASP A 143 -8.64 4.16 6.95
CA ASP A 143 -7.89 4.84 8.02
C ASP A 143 -7.22 3.88 9.00
N ARG A 144 -7.67 2.63 9.04
CA ARG A 144 -7.08 1.62 9.90
C ARG A 144 -5.85 0.94 9.31
N ILE A 145 -5.52 1.21 8.05
CA ILE A 145 -4.36 0.61 7.37
C ILE A 145 -3.10 1.38 7.78
N ALA A 146 -2.28 0.79 8.62
CA ALA A 146 -1.00 1.37 9.01
C ALA A 146 0.11 1.04 8.00
N LEU A 147 0.18 -0.21 7.54
CA LEU A 147 1.12 -0.70 6.53
C LEU A 147 0.34 -1.44 5.46
N LEU A 148 0.67 -1.23 4.19
CA LEU A 148 0.03 -1.87 3.05
C LEU A 148 1.09 -2.38 2.07
N ILE A 149 0.91 -3.60 1.60
CA ILE A 149 1.76 -4.24 0.57
C ILE A 149 0.86 -4.70 -0.56
N ASP A 150 1.19 -4.29 -1.77
CA ASP A 150 0.49 -4.72 -2.97
C ASP A 150 0.93 -6.14 -3.36
N TRP A 151 -0.05 -7.03 -3.55
CA TRP A 151 0.17 -8.43 -3.96
C TRP A 151 -0.42 -8.76 -5.33
N TRP A 152 -0.79 -7.73 -6.09
CA TRP A 152 -1.16 -7.86 -7.48
C TRP A 152 0.09 -8.12 -8.34
N GLU A 153 -0.07 -8.91 -9.38
CA GLU A 153 1.03 -9.28 -10.28
C GLU A 153 1.73 -8.05 -10.88
N HIS A 154 1.01 -6.99 -11.17
CA HIS A 154 1.57 -5.74 -11.68
C HIS A 154 2.52 -5.02 -10.72
N ALA A 155 2.49 -5.33 -9.43
CA ALA A 155 3.38 -4.73 -8.45
C ALA A 155 4.80 -5.31 -8.49
N TRP A 156 4.97 -6.52 -9.04
CA TRP A 156 6.24 -7.25 -8.97
C TRP A 156 6.67 -7.93 -10.27
N ALA A 157 5.78 -8.20 -11.22
CA ALA A 157 6.09 -9.06 -12.37
C ALA A 157 7.17 -8.48 -13.28
N LEU A 158 7.25 -7.17 -13.49
CA LEU A 158 8.28 -6.57 -14.35
C LEU A 158 9.68 -6.72 -13.77
N ASP A 159 9.83 -6.61 -12.44
CA ASP A 159 11.13 -6.63 -11.78
C ASP A 159 11.54 -8.02 -11.28
N TYR A 160 10.57 -8.84 -10.91
CA TYR A 160 10.79 -10.12 -10.22
C TYR A 160 10.24 -11.32 -10.98
N GLN A 161 9.57 -11.13 -12.12
CA GLN A 161 8.90 -12.18 -12.87
C GLN A 161 7.94 -12.97 -11.98
N ALA A 162 8.22 -14.27 -11.73
CA ALA A 162 7.40 -15.13 -10.86
C ALA A 162 7.87 -15.18 -9.40
N ASP A 163 8.97 -14.49 -9.06
CA ASP A 163 9.59 -14.58 -7.72
C ASP A 163 8.97 -13.60 -6.71
N LYS A 164 7.73 -13.90 -6.31
CA LYS A 164 7.00 -13.15 -5.28
C LYS A 164 7.73 -13.09 -3.93
N LYS A 165 8.51 -14.13 -3.58
CA LYS A 165 9.26 -14.15 -2.32
C LYS A 165 10.31 -13.08 -2.33
N LYS A 166 11.09 -13.00 -3.39
CA LYS A 166 12.13 -11.98 -3.56
C LYS A 166 11.55 -10.57 -3.59
N TYR A 167 10.39 -10.37 -4.24
CA TYR A 167 9.67 -9.11 -4.16
C TYR A 167 9.37 -8.72 -2.71
N LEU A 168 8.77 -9.62 -1.93
CA LEU A 168 8.43 -9.33 -0.53
C LEU A 168 9.68 -9.09 0.33
N GLU A 169 10.75 -9.89 0.15
CA GLU A 169 12.02 -9.71 0.86
C GLU A 169 12.65 -8.35 0.60
N ASN A 170 12.63 -7.88 -0.65
CA ASN A 170 13.16 -6.57 -1.00
C ASN A 170 12.22 -5.43 -0.59
N HIS A 171 10.91 -5.66 -0.54
CA HIS A 171 9.92 -4.64 -0.22
C HIS A 171 10.15 -4.00 1.16
N TRP A 172 10.66 -4.76 2.13
CA TRP A 172 11.01 -4.24 3.46
C TRP A 172 12.04 -3.10 3.42
N ARG A 173 12.85 -3.02 2.38
CA ARG A 173 13.87 -1.98 2.20
C ARG A 173 13.28 -0.62 1.86
N ILE A 174 12.06 -0.58 1.33
CA ILE A 174 11.39 0.65 0.85
C ILE A 174 10.21 1.09 1.73
N ILE A 175 9.84 0.35 2.76
CA ILE A 175 8.77 0.76 3.68
C ILE A 175 9.17 2.06 4.40
N ASN A 176 8.30 3.05 4.35
CA ASN A 176 8.45 4.28 5.13
C ASN A 176 7.87 4.09 6.53
N TRP A 177 8.72 3.70 7.47
CA TRP A 177 8.31 3.44 8.86
C TRP A 177 7.81 4.69 9.59
N ASP A 178 8.21 5.89 9.16
CA ASP A 178 7.70 7.14 9.74
C ASP A 178 6.23 7.33 9.37
N VAL A 179 5.85 7.04 8.13
CA VAL A 179 4.45 7.04 7.70
C VAL A 179 3.65 5.97 8.42
N VAL A 180 4.21 4.76 8.61
CA VAL A 180 3.57 3.71 9.41
C VAL A 180 3.32 4.20 10.84
N ASN A 181 4.31 4.83 11.47
CA ASN A 181 4.18 5.39 12.82
C ASN A 181 3.11 6.48 12.91
N GLN A 182 3.04 7.37 11.93
CA GLN A 182 1.98 8.39 11.85
C GLN A 182 0.59 7.75 11.77
N ARG A 183 0.42 6.74 10.94
CA ARG A 183 -0.86 6.01 10.79
C ARG A 183 -1.24 5.21 12.04
N LEU A 184 -0.27 4.71 12.79
CA LEU A 184 -0.50 4.05 14.08
C LEU A 184 -0.94 5.05 15.16
N GLY A 185 -0.46 6.30 15.11
CA GLY A 185 -0.78 7.37 16.06
C GLY A 185 -2.04 8.16 15.70
N ALA A 186 -2.53 8.09 14.46
CA ALA A 186 -3.74 8.75 13.99
C ALA A 186 -4.99 8.04 14.55
N ARG A 187 -5.43 8.41 15.76
CA ARG A 187 -6.67 7.95 16.41
C ARG A 187 -7.69 9.09 16.53
#